data_1f61adeb8d14532ed0ae027dc8bbdc8b
#
_entry.id   1f61adeb8d14532ed0ae027dc8bbdc8b
#
_cell.length_a   1.000
_cell.length_b   1.000
_cell.length_c   1.000
_cell.angle_alpha   90.00
_cell.angle_beta   90.00
_cell.angle_gamma   90.00
#
_symmetry.space_group_name_H-M   'P 1'
#
loop_
_entity.id
_entity.type
_entity.pdbx_description
1 polymer ?
#
loop_
_entity_poly.entity_id
_entity_poly.type
_entity_poly.pdbx_seq_one_letter_code
_entity_poly.pdbx_strand_id
1 'polypeptide(L)'
;MFGNFEQKQREHDKYLGQILHGGGLEQSALATVQDRAGRVKGATMEVRSIIEDFQMQAIGGMMAAWELWEKAIIPSLLSGSGTWFGKCQGTVDLCDDLQNFFWRIMLTVPESCPKIALICETRMLRMKWRIWQEKVLLVIRIKNHEPDTLCRQVYEEGRKRSWPGLAKEVSDICETIGIEDVNIVMVSKAEVKEAIFKHHYSDMISTINTKSKLEAIKGDDFTEVQEYFNEKSVSNSRMAFKVRSLMVPEIPGNFKNRYKVKGTLSEGLTCEYCQEGEIMTQSHCMSCPAWSGLREGLDLTNIKDLVIFFRKLMDERAKV
;
A
#
# COMPACT_ATOMS: atom_id res chain seq x y z
N MET A 1 -47.75 -13.59 -29.24
CA MET A 1 -46.59 -14.49 -29.45
C MET A 1 -45.37 -13.79 -28.86
N PHE A 2 -44.91 -14.22 -27.72
CA PHE A 2 -43.62 -13.75 -27.18
C PHE A 2 -42.55 -14.63 -27.81
N GLY A 3 -41.70 -14.03 -28.65
CA GLY A 3 -40.61 -14.75 -29.30
C GLY A 3 -39.67 -15.34 -28.25
N ASN A 4 -39.27 -16.59 -28.45
CA ASN A 4 -38.24 -17.25 -27.68
C ASN A 4 -36.95 -16.50 -27.93
N PHE A 5 -36.63 -15.55 -27.02
CA PHE A 5 -35.26 -15.01 -26.91
C PHE A 5 -34.42 -16.10 -26.25
N GLU A 6 -33.67 -16.85 -27.04
CA GLU A 6 -32.51 -17.59 -26.48
C GLU A 6 -31.55 -16.60 -25.87
N GLN A 7 -31.63 -16.41 -24.58
CA GLN A 7 -30.55 -15.73 -23.83
C GLN A 7 -29.30 -16.62 -23.93
N LYS A 8 -28.37 -16.21 -24.79
CA LYS A 8 -27.02 -16.77 -24.72
C LYS A 8 -26.53 -16.53 -23.29
N GLN A 9 -26.37 -17.59 -22.51
CA GLN A 9 -25.74 -17.52 -21.20
C GLN A 9 -24.34 -16.92 -21.38
N ARG A 10 -24.18 -15.68 -21.00
CA ARG A 10 -22.87 -15.06 -20.91
C ARG A 10 -22.23 -15.45 -19.58
N GLU A 11 -20.97 -15.73 -19.59
CA GLU A 11 -20.23 -16.08 -18.39
C GLU A 11 -20.22 -14.93 -17.37
N HIS A 12 -20.30 -13.69 -17.86
CA HIS A 12 -20.39 -12.48 -17.03
C HIS A 12 -21.10 -11.34 -17.77
N ASP A 13 -21.74 -10.46 -17.00
CA ASP A 13 -22.36 -9.22 -17.45
C ASP A 13 -21.85 -8.03 -16.63
N LYS A 14 -21.77 -6.84 -17.23
CA LYS A 14 -21.32 -5.61 -16.55
C LYS A 14 -22.55 -4.75 -16.20
N TYR A 15 -22.72 -4.47 -14.92
CA TYR A 15 -23.81 -3.63 -14.40
C TYR A 15 -23.26 -2.56 -13.45
N LEU A 16 -23.53 -1.29 -13.75
CA LEU A 16 -23.09 -0.13 -12.96
C LEU A 16 -21.59 -0.20 -12.55
N GLY A 17 -20.73 -0.64 -13.47
CA GLY A 17 -19.29 -0.73 -13.23
C GLY A 17 -18.85 -1.93 -12.39
N GLN A 18 -19.76 -2.83 -12.02
CA GLN A 18 -19.48 -4.14 -11.43
C GLN A 18 -19.65 -5.24 -12.47
N ILE A 19 -18.84 -6.27 -12.38
CA ILE A 19 -19.01 -7.47 -13.19
C ILE A 19 -19.78 -8.49 -12.37
N LEU A 20 -20.93 -8.93 -12.90
CA LEU A 20 -21.70 -10.02 -12.32
C LEU A 20 -21.26 -11.32 -13.00
N HIS A 21 -20.70 -12.23 -12.24
CA HIS A 21 -20.17 -13.51 -12.73
C HIS A 21 -21.08 -14.66 -12.31
N GLY A 22 -21.36 -15.58 -13.23
CA GLY A 22 -22.21 -16.75 -12.97
C GLY A 22 -21.71 -17.68 -11.86
N GLY A 23 -20.44 -17.63 -11.53
CA GLY A 23 -19.81 -18.37 -10.43
C GLY A 23 -20.02 -17.78 -9.04
N GLY A 24 -20.75 -16.66 -8.91
CA GLY A 24 -21.10 -16.06 -7.62
C GLY A 24 -20.35 -14.76 -7.27
N LEU A 25 -20.59 -14.29 -6.05
CA LEU A 25 -20.16 -12.96 -5.60
C LEU A 25 -18.64 -12.79 -5.48
N GLU A 26 -17.92 -13.82 -5.06
CA GLU A 26 -16.44 -13.77 -4.96
C GLU A 26 -15.80 -13.62 -6.35
N GLN A 27 -16.30 -14.36 -7.33
CA GLN A 27 -15.82 -14.29 -8.71
C GLN A 27 -16.22 -12.98 -9.36
N SER A 28 -17.40 -12.45 -9.03
CA SER A 28 -17.86 -11.13 -9.47
C SER A 28 -16.95 -10.02 -8.96
N ALA A 29 -16.56 -10.07 -7.69
CA ALA A 29 -15.62 -9.11 -7.09
C ALA A 29 -14.25 -9.19 -7.76
N LEU A 30 -13.71 -10.38 -7.94
CA LEU A 30 -12.41 -10.60 -8.59
C LEU A 30 -12.42 -10.12 -10.05
N ALA A 31 -13.42 -10.50 -10.83
CA ALA A 31 -13.57 -10.07 -12.22
C ALA A 31 -13.69 -8.54 -12.34
N THR A 32 -14.40 -7.91 -11.39
CA THR A 32 -14.50 -6.44 -11.32
C THR A 32 -13.15 -5.78 -11.11
N VAL A 33 -12.34 -6.30 -10.18
CA VAL A 33 -11.00 -5.75 -9.94
C VAL A 33 -10.06 -6.02 -11.10
N GLN A 34 -10.15 -7.19 -11.74
CA GLN A 34 -9.39 -7.51 -12.95
C GLN A 34 -9.69 -6.54 -14.10
N ASP A 35 -10.98 -6.22 -14.35
CA ASP A 35 -11.38 -5.20 -15.34
C ASP A 35 -10.78 -3.82 -15.02
N ARG A 36 -10.67 -3.48 -13.74
CA ARG A 36 -10.12 -2.19 -13.30
C ARG A 36 -8.60 -2.15 -13.28
N ALA A 37 -7.93 -3.29 -13.16
CA ALA A 37 -6.49 -3.37 -12.99
C ALA A 37 -5.71 -2.69 -14.13
N GLY A 38 -6.15 -2.86 -15.38
CA GLY A 38 -5.55 -2.19 -16.53
C GLY A 38 -5.60 -0.67 -16.42
N ARG A 39 -6.74 -0.13 -15.99
CA ARG A 39 -6.92 1.33 -15.78
C ARG A 39 -6.06 1.85 -14.64
N VAL A 40 -5.97 1.11 -13.54
CA VAL A 40 -5.10 1.48 -12.41
C VAL A 40 -3.63 1.52 -12.84
N LYS A 41 -3.17 0.53 -13.61
CA LYS A 41 -1.80 0.51 -14.13
C LYS A 41 -1.55 1.67 -15.11
N GLY A 42 -2.48 1.98 -16.00
CA GLY A 42 -2.41 3.14 -16.88
C GLY A 42 -2.32 4.45 -16.10
N ALA A 43 -3.26 4.69 -15.17
CA ALA A 43 -3.26 5.85 -14.29
C ALA A 43 -1.96 5.97 -13.47
N THR A 44 -1.38 4.83 -13.04
CA THR A 44 -0.07 4.83 -12.35
C THR A 44 1.03 5.44 -13.22
N MET A 45 1.08 5.07 -14.50
CA MET A 45 2.10 5.60 -15.41
C MET A 45 1.88 7.08 -15.70
N GLU A 46 0.63 7.52 -15.80
CA GLU A 46 0.28 8.93 -15.96
C GLU A 46 0.69 9.75 -14.72
N VAL A 47 0.37 9.27 -13.51
CA VAL A 47 0.80 9.93 -12.26
C VAL A 47 2.31 10.01 -12.19
N ARG A 48 3.03 8.94 -12.56
CA ARG A 48 4.48 8.97 -12.63
C ARG A 48 4.99 10.06 -13.56
N SER A 49 4.45 10.16 -14.76
CA SER A 49 4.81 11.21 -15.72
C SER A 49 4.57 12.61 -15.15
N ILE A 50 3.43 12.82 -14.49
CA ILE A 50 3.07 14.09 -13.87
C ILE A 50 4.08 14.49 -12.79
N ILE A 51 4.41 13.59 -11.87
CA ILE A 51 5.34 13.92 -10.77
C ILE A 51 6.80 14.06 -11.21
N GLU A 52 7.16 13.48 -12.36
CA GLU A 52 8.50 13.61 -12.96
C GLU A 52 8.62 14.89 -13.80
N ASP A 53 7.52 15.53 -14.17
CA ASP A 53 7.52 16.83 -14.82
C ASP A 53 8.07 17.91 -13.86
N PHE A 54 9.10 18.64 -14.30
CA PHE A 54 9.77 19.64 -13.48
C PHE A 54 8.83 20.74 -12.98
N GLN A 55 7.81 21.11 -13.75
CA GLN A 55 6.83 22.12 -13.37
C GLN A 55 5.92 21.63 -12.24
N MET A 56 5.60 20.33 -12.23
CA MET A 56 4.73 19.73 -11.23
C MET A 56 5.47 19.43 -9.90
N GLN A 57 6.79 19.30 -9.93
CA GLN A 57 7.59 19.15 -8.70
C GLN A 57 7.42 20.36 -7.75
N ALA A 58 7.21 21.55 -8.30
CA ALA A 58 6.92 22.74 -7.50
C ALA A 58 5.59 22.68 -6.73
N ILE A 59 4.66 21.81 -7.12
CA ILE A 59 3.28 21.74 -6.57
C ILE A 59 3.16 20.71 -5.43
N GLY A 60 4.15 19.82 -5.22
CA GLY A 60 4.07 18.89 -4.11
C GLY A 60 4.69 17.51 -4.30
N GLY A 61 5.40 17.28 -5.41
CA GLY A 61 6.23 16.08 -5.58
C GLY A 61 5.52 14.76 -5.25
N MET A 62 6.07 14.00 -4.31
CA MET A 62 5.53 12.70 -3.91
C MET A 62 4.21 12.79 -3.15
N MET A 63 3.90 13.91 -2.48
CA MET A 63 2.58 14.13 -1.86
C MET A 63 1.47 14.24 -2.90
N ALA A 64 1.74 14.82 -4.07
CA ALA A 64 0.78 14.82 -5.17
C ALA A 64 0.43 13.39 -5.63
N ALA A 65 1.42 12.51 -5.73
CA ALA A 65 1.17 11.08 -6.02
C ALA A 65 0.32 10.42 -4.92
N TRP A 66 0.59 10.73 -3.65
CA TRP A 66 -0.18 10.24 -2.51
C TRP A 66 -1.65 10.68 -2.59
N GLU A 67 -1.88 11.96 -2.86
CA GLU A 67 -3.24 12.51 -3.00
C GLU A 67 -4.00 11.91 -4.18
N LEU A 68 -3.35 11.76 -5.33
CA LEU A 68 -3.98 11.15 -6.52
C LEU A 68 -4.33 9.69 -6.25
N TRP A 69 -3.48 8.95 -5.54
CA TRP A 69 -3.80 7.59 -5.11
C TRP A 69 -5.04 7.57 -4.23
N GLU A 70 -5.08 8.37 -3.16
CA GLU A 70 -6.16 8.39 -2.18
C GLU A 70 -7.48 8.94 -2.75
N LYS A 71 -7.41 10.02 -3.54
CA LYS A 71 -8.60 10.77 -3.96
C LYS A 71 -9.16 10.34 -5.33
N ALA A 72 -8.36 9.69 -6.17
CA ALA A 72 -8.78 9.31 -7.51
C ALA A 72 -8.70 7.80 -7.76
N ILE A 73 -7.55 7.18 -7.51
CA ILE A 73 -7.34 5.77 -7.88
C ILE A 73 -8.09 4.82 -6.93
N ILE A 74 -7.96 5.00 -5.62
CA ILE A 74 -8.65 4.16 -4.63
C ILE A 74 -10.17 4.20 -4.78
N PRO A 75 -10.84 5.35 -4.86
CA PRO A 75 -12.28 5.38 -5.05
C PRO A 75 -12.74 4.67 -6.34
N SER A 76 -11.96 4.81 -7.42
CA SER A 76 -12.24 4.11 -8.67
C SER A 76 -12.05 2.60 -8.55
N LEU A 77 -10.97 2.15 -7.90
CA LEU A 77 -10.64 0.74 -7.70
C LEU A 77 -11.68 0.05 -6.80
N LEU A 78 -12.02 0.66 -5.68
CA LEU A 78 -12.89 0.09 -4.64
C LEU A 78 -14.38 0.46 -4.79
N SER A 79 -14.79 1.12 -5.89
CA SER A 79 -16.20 1.42 -6.12
C SER A 79 -17.06 0.16 -6.00
N GLY A 80 -18.03 0.18 -5.08
CA GLY A 80 -18.93 -0.95 -4.81
C GLY A 80 -18.32 -2.06 -3.94
N SER A 81 -17.11 -1.91 -3.40
CA SER A 81 -16.46 -2.93 -2.58
C SER A 81 -17.24 -3.28 -1.29
N GLY A 82 -18.08 -2.39 -0.82
CA GLY A 82 -19.00 -2.68 0.29
C GLY A 82 -19.95 -3.87 0.02
N THR A 83 -20.18 -4.23 -1.25
CA THR A 83 -21.00 -5.37 -1.65
C THR A 83 -20.22 -6.64 -1.96
N TRP A 84 -18.89 -6.64 -1.77
CA TRP A 84 -18.07 -7.83 -2.01
C TRP A 84 -18.11 -8.76 -0.79
N PHE A 85 -18.89 -9.83 -0.89
CA PHE A 85 -19.12 -10.75 0.22
C PHE A 85 -18.27 -12.02 0.10
N GLY A 86 -18.10 -12.72 1.22
CA GLY A 86 -17.38 -13.98 1.31
C GLY A 86 -15.87 -13.81 1.47
N LYS A 87 -15.16 -14.90 1.32
CA LYS A 87 -13.69 -14.96 1.45
C LYS A 87 -12.99 -14.40 0.21
N CYS A 88 -13.29 -13.16 -0.16
CA CYS A 88 -12.70 -12.49 -1.34
C CYS A 88 -11.17 -12.29 -1.23
N GLN A 89 -10.41 -13.27 -0.70
CA GLN A 89 -8.98 -13.14 -0.48
C GLN A 89 -8.23 -12.83 -1.79
N GLY A 90 -8.55 -13.53 -2.87
CA GLY A 90 -7.92 -13.27 -4.18
C GLY A 90 -8.17 -11.84 -4.69
N THR A 91 -9.35 -11.29 -4.40
CA THR A 91 -9.69 -9.89 -4.72
C THR A 91 -8.86 -8.92 -3.87
N VAL A 92 -8.75 -9.19 -2.56
CA VAL A 92 -7.93 -8.39 -1.63
C VAL A 92 -6.47 -8.42 -2.06
N ASP A 93 -5.94 -9.60 -2.36
CA ASP A 93 -4.55 -9.79 -2.78
C ASP A 93 -4.24 -9.03 -4.08
N LEU A 94 -5.15 -9.08 -5.05
CA LEU A 94 -5.00 -8.31 -6.29
C LEU A 94 -5.02 -6.81 -6.05
N CYS A 95 -5.89 -6.31 -5.18
CA CYS A 95 -5.93 -4.91 -4.80
C CYS A 95 -4.64 -4.48 -4.07
N ASP A 96 -4.14 -5.30 -3.14
CA ASP A 96 -2.86 -5.07 -2.45
C ASP A 96 -1.68 -5.07 -3.44
N ASP A 97 -1.70 -5.95 -4.45
CA ASP A 97 -0.66 -5.98 -5.49
C ASP A 97 -0.70 -4.73 -6.38
N LEU A 98 -1.88 -4.22 -6.71
CA LEU A 98 -2.02 -2.95 -7.44
C LEU A 98 -1.51 -1.75 -6.62
N GLN A 99 -1.80 -1.71 -5.30
CA GLN A 99 -1.25 -0.71 -4.39
C GLN A 99 0.28 -0.77 -4.33
N ASN A 100 0.83 -1.97 -4.17
CA ASN A 100 2.26 -2.18 -4.14
C ASN A 100 2.92 -1.83 -5.48
N PHE A 101 2.28 -2.16 -6.61
CA PHE A 101 2.73 -1.77 -7.94
C PHE A 101 2.82 -0.25 -8.07
N PHE A 102 1.75 0.48 -7.70
CA PHE A 102 1.74 1.94 -7.72
C PHE A 102 2.94 2.52 -6.95
N TRP A 103 3.11 2.14 -5.69
CA TRP A 103 4.17 2.70 -4.86
C TRP A 103 5.57 2.29 -5.30
N ARG A 104 5.75 1.09 -5.83
CA ARG A 104 7.05 0.71 -6.41
C ARG A 104 7.43 1.56 -7.61
N ILE A 105 6.46 1.87 -8.47
CA ILE A 105 6.68 2.76 -9.62
C ILE A 105 6.99 4.18 -9.14
N MET A 106 6.22 4.73 -8.20
CA MET A 106 6.43 6.07 -7.68
C MET A 106 7.81 6.21 -7.01
N LEU A 107 8.16 5.26 -6.17
CA LEU A 107 9.42 5.25 -5.39
C LEU A 107 10.62 4.69 -6.18
N THR A 108 10.41 4.19 -7.39
CA THR A 108 11.44 3.56 -8.22
C THR A 108 12.22 2.46 -7.50
N VAL A 109 11.49 1.57 -6.83
CA VAL A 109 12.06 0.44 -6.09
C VAL A 109 11.71 -0.90 -6.75
N PRO A 110 12.58 -1.93 -6.60
CA PRO A 110 12.35 -3.24 -7.20
C PRO A 110 11.22 -4.01 -6.51
N GLU A 111 10.77 -5.09 -7.15
CA GLU A 111 9.77 -6.01 -6.59
C GLU A 111 10.18 -6.64 -5.25
N SER A 112 11.48 -6.79 -5.03
CA SER A 112 12.04 -7.30 -3.77
C SER A 112 11.90 -6.34 -2.59
N CYS A 113 11.44 -5.10 -2.80
CA CYS A 113 11.15 -4.15 -1.72
C CYS A 113 10.04 -4.71 -0.82
N PRO A 114 10.25 -4.74 0.51
CA PRO A 114 9.25 -5.24 1.45
C PRO A 114 7.93 -4.45 1.32
N LYS A 115 6.83 -5.15 1.06
CA LYS A 115 5.50 -4.53 0.96
C LYS A 115 5.15 -3.71 2.21
N ILE A 116 5.55 -4.19 3.38
CA ILE A 116 5.27 -3.50 4.65
C ILE A 116 6.00 -2.16 4.75
N ALA A 117 7.23 -2.02 4.21
CA ALA A 117 7.92 -0.74 4.19
C ALA A 117 7.17 0.30 3.35
N LEU A 118 6.62 -0.12 2.19
CA LEU A 118 5.78 0.76 1.37
C LEU A 118 4.58 1.27 2.15
N ILE A 119 3.89 0.38 2.87
CA ILE A 119 2.68 0.69 3.64
C ILE A 119 3.00 1.65 4.79
N CYS A 120 4.07 1.38 5.54
CA CYS A 120 4.48 2.19 6.69
C CYS A 120 4.84 3.61 6.29
N GLU A 121 5.78 3.74 5.36
CA GLU A 121 6.31 5.04 4.95
C GLU A 121 5.26 5.92 4.27
N THR A 122 4.30 5.32 3.59
CA THR A 122 3.20 6.04 2.92
C THR A 122 1.95 6.19 3.78
N ARG A 123 1.91 5.62 4.97
CA ARG A 123 0.70 5.56 5.83
C ARG A 123 -0.50 4.95 5.11
N MET A 124 -0.29 4.03 4.19
CA MET A 124 -1.39 3.44 3.42
C MET A 124 -2.10 2.35 4.22
N LEU A 125 -3.42 2.37 4.19
CA LEU A 125 -4.21 1.23 4.63
C LEU A 125 -4.05 0.08 3.63
N ARG A 126 -3.82 -1.15 4.10
CA ARG A 126 -3.95 -2.35 3.27
C ARG A 126 -5.38 -2.49 2.79
N MET A 127 -5.56 -3.07 1.61
CA MET A 127 -6.86 -3.14 0.96
C MET A 127 -7.93 -3.89 1.75
N LYS A 128 -7.54 -4.90 2.52
CA LYS A 128 -8.43 -5.57 3.47
C LYS A 128 -9.16 -4.55 4.36
N TRP A 129 -8.43 -3.64 4.98
CA TRP A 129 -8.97 -2.67 5.92
C TRP A 129 -9.83 -1.60 5.23
N ARG A 130 -9.49 -1.24 3.98
CA ARG A 130 -10.32 -0.33 3.18
C ARG A 130 -11.64 -0.96 2.78
N ILE A 131 -11.61 -2.23 2.35
CA ILE A 131 -12.83 -2.98 2.02
C ILE A 131 -13.72 -3.14 3.26
N TRP A 132 -13.13 -3.41 4.43
CA TRP A 132 -13.86 -3.45 5.68
C TRP A 132 -14.52 -2.11 6.00
N GLN A 133 -13.78 -1.00 5.83
CA GLN A 133 -14.34 0.34 5.99
C GLN A 133 -15.57 0.56 5.10
N GLU A 134 -15.48 0.20 3.83
CA GLU A 134 -16.61 0.37 2.90
C GLU A 134 -17.82 -0.50 3.26
N LYS A 135 -17.60 -1.71 3.77
CA LYS A 135 -18.67 -2.60 4.26
C LYS A 135 -19.38 -1.99 5.48
N VAL A 136 -18.64 -1.52 6.46
CA VAL A 136 -19.22 -0.88 7.66
C VAL A 136 -19.99 0.38 7.25
N LEU A 137 -19.41 1.23 6.41
CA LEU A 137 -20.07 2.44 5.91
C LEU A 137 -21.32 2.15 5.06
N LEU A 138 -21.33 1.04 4.32
CA LEU A 138 -22.51 0.59 3.60
C LEU A 138 -23.65 0.22 4.58
N VAL A 139 -23.34 -0.53 5.64
CA VAL A 139 -24.32 -0.91 6.65
C VAL A 139 -24.86 0.32 7.38
N ILE A 140 -24.03 1.27 7.74
CA ILE A 140 -24.48 2.55 8.34
C ILE A 140 -25.48 3.24 7.39
N ARG A 141 -25.17 3.31 6.10
CA ARG A 141 -26.10 3.88 5.11
C ARG A 141 -27.42 3.11 5.04
N ILE A 142 -27.36 1.78 4.96
CA ILE A 142 -28.57 0.92 4.91
C ILE A 142 -29.45 1.14 6.16
N LYS A 143 -28.85 1.17 7.35
CA LYS A 143 -29.58 1.37 8.60
C LYS A 143 -30.18 2.78 8.75
N ASN A 144 -29.60 3.77 8.06
CA ASN A 144 -30.12 5.15 8.04
C ASN A 144 -31.25 5.37 7.03
N HIS A 145 -31.57 4.39 6.18
CA HIS A 145 -32.77 4.44 5.34
C HIS A 145 -34.03 4.19 6.16
N GLU A 146 -35.19 4.60 5.61
CA GLU A 146 -36.49 4.33 6.20
C GLU A 146 -36.70 2.82 6.42
N PRO A 147 -37.39 2.40 7.49
CA PRO A 147 -37.57 0.99 7.85
C PRO A 147 -38.24 0.12 6.78
N ASP A 148 -39.06 0.73 5.93
CA ASP A 148 -39.79 0.09 4.84
C ASP A 148 -38.99 -0.07 3.54
N THR A 149 -37.78 0.49 3.47
CA THR A 149 -36.91 0.31 2.30
C THR A 149 -36.45 -1.14 2.18
N LEU A 150 -36.50 -1.67 0.95
CA LEU A 150 -36.15 -3.05 0.66
C LEU A 150 -34.74 -3.43 1.16
N CYS A 151 -33.74 -2.54 0.94
CA CYS A 151 -32.37 -2.79 1.36
C CYS A 151 -32.25 -2.96 2.88
N ARG A 152 -32.98 -2.13 3.67
CA ARG A 152 -33.00 -2.23 5.13
C ARG A 152 -33.75 -3.49 5.58
N GLN A 153 -34.90 -3.80 4.99
CA GLN A 153 -35.64 -5.02 5.32
C GLN A 153 -34.82 -6.29 5.06
N VAL A 154 -34.16 -6.38 3.89
CA VAL A 154 -33.30 -7.53 3.55
C VAL A 154 -32.11 -7.64 4.51
N TYR A 155 -31.49 -6.51 4.88
CA TYR A 155 -30.40 -6.49 5.85
C TYR A 155 -30.86 -6.98 7.24
N GLU A 156 -31.98 -6.46 7.77
CA GLU A 156 -32.49 -6.83 9.10
C GLU A 156 -32.97 -8.28 9.11
N GLU A 157 -33.58 -8.78 8.04
CA GLU A 157 -33.98 -10.18 7.95
C GLU A 157 -32.78 -11.12 7.90
N GLY A 158 -31.73 -10.76 7.11
CA GLY A 158 -30.49 -11.50 7.07
C GLY A 158 -29.80 -11.56 8.45
N ARG A 159 -29.85 -10.46 9.19
CA ARG A 159 -29.33 -10.38 10.57
C ARG A 159 -30.10 -11.27 11.52
N LYS A 160 -31.43 -11.21 11.50
CA LYS A 160 -32.32 -12.05 12.36
C LYS A 160 -32.10 -13.54 12.13
N ARG A 161 -31.91 -13.94 10.87
CA ARG A 161 -31.74 -15.35 10.50
C ARG A 161 -30.29 -15.81 10.51
N SER A 162 -29.35 -14.92 10.89
CA SER A 162 -27.90 -15.20 10.87
C SER A 162 -27.43 -15.74 9.51
N TRP A 163 -28.00 -15.22 8.41
CA TRP A 163 -27.59 -15.62 7.07
C TRP A 163 -26.11 -15.23 6.82
N PRO A 164 -25.35 -16.10 6.14
CA PRO A 164 -24.03 -15.72 5.67
C PRO A 164 -24.18 -14.54 4.68
N GLY A 165 -23.39 -13.49 4.86
CA GLY A 165 -23.41 -12.29 4.02
C GLY A 165 -23.05 -11.03 4.79
N LEU A 166 -23.47 -9.88 4.24
CA LEU A 166 -23.06 -8.56 4.74
C LEU A 166 -23.29 -8.36 6.24
N ALA A 167 -24.47 -8.77 6.74
CA ALA A 167 -24.82 -8.55 8.15
C ALA A 167 -23.87 -9.30 9.09
N LYS A 168 -23.58 -10.57 8.80
CA LYS A 168 -22.64 -11.38 9.59
C LYS A 168 -21.22 -10.86 9.48
N GLU A 169 -20.75 -10.59 8.26
CA GLU A 169 -19.38 -10.08 8.04
C GLU A 169 -19.15 -8.74 8.72
N VAL A 170 -20.12 -7.82 8.67
CA VAL A 170 -19.97 -6.52 9.35
C VAL A 170 -20.02 -6.67 10.85
N SER A 171 -20.84 -7.59 11.40
CA SER A 171 -20.80 -7.89 12.83
C SER A 171 -19.43 -8.38 13.28
N ASP A 172 -18.80 -9.31 12.52
CA ASP A 172 -17.47 -9.83 12.80
C ASP A 172 -16.37 -8.73 12.66
N ILE A 173 -16.53 -7.84 11.69
CA ILE A 173 -15.64 -6.66 11.52
C ILE A 173 -15.79 -5.74 12.73
N CYS A 174 -17.01 -5.39 13.11
CA CYS A 174 -17.28 -4.51 14.25
C CYS A 174 -16.73 -5.05 15.56
N GLU A 175 -16.90 -6.33 15.83
CA GLU A 175 -16.27 -7.02 16.95
C GLU A 175 -14.74 -6.88 16.92
N THR A 176 -14.13 -7.08 15.74
CA THR A 176 -12.67 -6.97 15.57
C THR A 176 -12.17 -5.56 15.86
N ILE A 177 -12.87 -4.52 15.38
CA ILE A 177 -12.43 -3.11 15.52
C ILE A 177 -12.97 -2.42 16.78
N GLY A 178 -13.67 -3.15 17.65
CA GLY A 178 -14.19 -2.64 18.93
C GLY A 178 -15.36 -1.66 18.77
N ILE A 179 -16.16 -1.77 17.71
CA ILE A 179 -17.40 -1.02 17.52
C ILE A 179 -18.58 -1.94 17.85
N GLU A 180 -19.45 -1.51 18.74
CA GLU A 180 -20.67 -2.26 19.05
C GLU A 180 -21.64 -2.21 17.86
N ASP A 181 -21.96 -3.38 17.28
CA ASP A 181 -22.89 -3.50 16.13
C ASP A 181 -24.28 -2.90 16.42
N VAL A 182 -24.73 -2.96 17.67
CA VAL A 182 -26.03 -2.37 18.09
C VAL A 182 -26.02 -0.86 17.89
N ASN A 183 -24.90 -0.21 18.17
CA ASN A 183 -24.74 1.23 18.15
C ASN A 183 -24.17 1.76 16.81
N ILE A 184 -23.98 0.91 15.82
CA ILE A 184 -23.31 1.25 14.55
C ILE A 184 -23.92 2.47 13.85
N VAL A 185 -25.22 2.73 14.02
CA VAL A 185 -25.92 3.90 13.44
C VAL A 185 -25.45 5.22 14.04
N MET A 186 -25.01 5.19 15.29
CA MET A 186 -24.53 6.36 16.01
C MET A 186 -23.06 6.68 15.73
N VAL A 187 -22.35 5.75 15.07
CA VAL A 187 -20.93 5.89 14.79
C VAL A 187 -20.73 6.74 13.55
N SER A 188 -19.96 7.78 13.67
CA SER A 188 -19.59 8.63 12.53
C SER A 188 -18.61 7.93 11.58
N LYS A 189 -18.57 8.42 10.34
CA LYS A 189 -17.57 7.97 9.36
C LYS A 189 -16.13 8.15 9.85
N ALA A 190 -15.87 9.20 10.65
CA ALA A 190 -14.55 9.48 11.21
C ALA A 190 -14.16 8.42 12.25
N GLU A 191 -15.06 8.08 13.16
CA GLU A 191 -14.83 7.06 14.18
C GLU A 191 -14.59 5.67 13.57
N VAL A 192 -15.33 5.28 12.50
CA VAL A 192 -15.08 4.04 11.77
C VAL A 192 -13.66 4.04 11.18
N LYS A 193 -13.26 5.16 10.55
CA LYS A 193 -11.93 5.27 9.95
C LYS A 193 -10.82 5.17 10.99
N GLU A 194 -11.01 5.82 12.12
CA GLU A 194 -10.03 5.83 13.22
C GLU A 194 -9.91 4.44 13.86
N ALA A 195 -11.03 3.77 14.16
CA ALA A 195 -11.02 2.40 14.69
C ALA A 195 -10.28 1.44 13.75
N ILE A 196 -10.58 1.48 12.45
CA ILE A 196 -9.91 0.65 11.45
C ILE A 196 -8.43 1.01 11.36
N PHE A 197 -8.07 2.29 11.35
CA PHE A 197 -6.67 2.72 11.31
C PHE A 197 -5.90 2.21 12.53
N LYS A 198 -6.47 2.33 13.72
CA LYS A 198 -5.86 1.85 14.96
C LYS A 198 -5.53 0.34 14.91
N HIS A 199 -6.46 -0.47 14.42
CA HIS A 199 -6.23 -1.91 14.26
C HIS A 199 -5.19 -2.22 13.18
N HIS A 200 -5.28 -1.54 12.03
CA HIS A 200 -4.28 -1.66 10.97
C HIS A 200 -2.89 -1.26 11.46
N TYR A 201 -2.77 -0.17 12.21
CA TYR A 201 -1.50 0.31 12.77
C TYR A 201 -0.89 -0.72 13.71
N SER A 202 -1.69 -1.30 14.61
CA SER A 202 -1.23 -2.37 15.51
C SER A 202 -0.72 -3.60 14.76
N ASP A 203 -1.46 -4.07 13.73
CA ASP A 203 -1.06 -5.20 12.88
C ASP A 203 0.25 -4.89 12.11
N MET A 204 0.37 -3.67 11.62
CA MET A 204 1.54 -3.17 10.91
C MET A 204 2.79 -3.16 11.82
N ILE A 205 2.71 -2.57 13.00
CA ILE A 205 3.81 -2.51 13.97
C ILE A 205 4.22 -3.92 14.42
N SER A 206 3.26 -4.80 14.69
CA SER A 206 3.54 -6.20 14.99
C SER A 206 4.33 -6.86 13.86
N THR A 207 3.93 -6.62 12.60
CA THR A 207 4.60 -7.16 11.42
C THR A 207 6.03 -6.62 11.27
N ILE A 208 6.26 -5.32 11.48
CA ILE A 208 7.59 -4.70 11.42
C ILE A 208 8.53 -5.34 12.45
N ASN A 209 8.04 -5.49 13.69
CA ASN A 209 8.85 -6.02 14.78
C ASN A 209 9.34 -7.45 14.55
N THR A 210 8.64 -8.23 13.72
CA THR A 210 9.06 -9.59 13.33
C THR A 210 10.07 -9.61 12.18
N LYS A 211 10.33 -8.48 11.50
CA LYS A 211 11.18 -8.40 10.30
C LYS A 211 12.54 -7.77 10.61
N SER A 212 13.59 -8.58 10.75
CA SER A 212 14.96 -8.11 10.99
C SER A 212 15.48 -7.13 9.92
N LYS A 213 14.93 -7.18 8.70
CA LYS A 213 15.33 -6.34 7.56
C LYS A 213 14.81 -4.91 7.64
N LEU A 214 13.88 -4.64 8.55
CA LEU A 214 13.25 -3.34 8.74
C LEU A 214 13.77 -2.65 10.01
N GLU A 215 14.93 -3.06 10.51
CA GLU A 215 15.53 -2.52 11.72
C GLU A 215 15.65 -0.99 11.69
N ALA A 216 15.97 -0.42 10.52
CA ALA A 216 16.12 1.02 10.34
C ALA A 216 14.83 1.83 10.55
N ILE A 217 13.67 1.18 10.49
CA ILE A 217 12.37 1.84 10.67
C ILE A 217 11.58 1.31 11.88
N LYS A 218 12.18 0.40 12.66
CA LYS A 218 11.58 -0.07 13.92
C LYS A 218 11.53 1.07 14.92
N GLY A 219 10.39 1.22 15.57
CA GLY A 219 10.17 2.28 16.58
C GLY A 219 9.78 3.64 16.01
N ASP A 220 9.74 3.79 14.69
CA ASP A 220 9.26 5.02 14.07
C ASP A 220 7.74 5.18 14.23
N ASP A 221 7.30 6.43 14.18
CA ASP A 221 5.88 6.77 14.13
C ASP A 221 5.40 6.77 12.67
N PHE A 222 4.38 5.95 12.40
CA PHE A 222 3.71 5.85 11.11
C PHE A 222 2.26 6.33 11.18
N THR A 223 1.91 7.14 12.18
CA THR A 223 0.58 7.76 12.28
C THR A 223 0.36 8.82 11.21
N GLU A 224 1.45 9.37 10.67
CA GLU A 224 1.46 10.30 9.55
C GLU A 224 2.32 9.79 8.39
N VAL A 225 2.10 10.36 7.20
CA VAL A 225 2.99 10.16 6.04
C VAL A 225 4.36 10.72 6.39
N GLN A 226 5.41 10.00 6.06
CA GLN A 226 6.77 10.43 6.41
C GLN A 226 7.10 11.80 5.82
N GLU A 227 7.73 12.67 6.62
CA GLU A 227 7.97 14.08 6.30
C GLU A 227 8.69 14.30 4.96
N TYR A 228 9.59 13.38 4.59
CA TYR A 228 10.33 13.51 3.34
C TYR A 228 9.46 13.38 2.07
N PHE A 229 8.20 12.92 2.17
CA PHE A 229 7.24 12.98 1.05
C PHE A 229 6.84 14.42 0.71
N ASN A 230 6.98 15.35 1.66
CA ASN A 230 6.72 16.77 1.46
C ASN A 230 7.90 17.51 0.78
N GLU A 231 9.02 16.82 0.54
CA GLU A 231 10.16 17.40 -0.18
C GLU A 231 9.77 17.75 -1.61
N LYS A 232 10.17 18.95 -2.07
CA LYS A 232 9.90 19.40 -3.44
C LYS A 232 10.56 18.51 -4.49
N SER A 233 11.70 17.94 -4.17
CA SER A 233 12.43 17.04 -5.05
C SER A 233 11.94 15.60 -4.91
N VAL A 234 11.24 15.11 -5.91
CA VAL A 234 10.85 13.68 -6.04
C VAL A 234 12.05 12.75 -5.90
N SER A 235 13.19 13.16 -6.46
CA SER A 235 14.44 12.40 -6.36
C SER A 235 14.96 12.30 -4.92
N ASN A 236 14.79 13.35 -4.11
CA ASN A 236 15.17 13.31 -2.68
C ASN A 236 14.23 12.39 -1.90
N SER A 237 12.92 12.48 -2.12
CA SER A 237 11.94 11.60 -1.48
C SER A 237 12.20 10.12 -1.82
N ARG A 238 12.50 9.82 -3.08
CA ARG A 238 12.86 8.46 -3.53
C ARG A 238 14.14 7.95 -2.86
N MET A 239 15.16 8.80 -2.74
CA MET A 239 16.41 8.43 -2.07
C MET A 239 16.20 8.23 -0.58
N ALA A 240 15.45 9.11 0.09
CA ALA A 240 15.11 8.97 1.51
C ALA A 240 14.41 7.62 1.78
N PHE A 241 13.41 7.27 0.98
CA PHE A 241 12.76 5.96 1.07
C PHE A 241 13.76 4.80 0.90
N LYS A 242 14.62 4.86 -0.12
CA LYS A 242 15.61 3.80 -0.39
C LYS A 242 16.60 3.64 0.76
N VAL A 243 17.04 4.74 1.34
CA VAL A 243 17.94 4.73 2.50
C VAL A 243 17.25 4.09 3.70
N ARG A 244 16.04 4.50 4.04
CA ARG A 244 15.30 3.98 5.18
C ARG A 244 14.92 2.50 5.02
N SER A 245 14.55 2.09 3.81
CA SER A 245 14.18 0.70 3.51
C SER A 245 15.37 -0.21 3.17
N LEU A 246 16.60 0.27 3.28
CA LEU A 246 17.84 -0.45 2.91
C LEU A 246 17.82 -0.95 1.45
N MET A 247 17.28 -0.14 0.54
CA MET A 247 17.07 -0.47 -0.88
C MET A 247 17.90 0.40 -1.83
N VAL A 248 18.98 1.01 -1.36
CA VAL A 248 19.92 1.74 -2.24
C VAL A 248 20.54 0.71 -3.21
N PRO A 249 20.27 0.80 -4.53
CA PRO A 249 20.54 -0.31 -5.46
C PRO A 249 22.00 -0.57 -5.70
N GLU A 250 22.81 0.46 -5.57
CA GLU A 250 24.24 0.49 -5.89
C GLU A 250 25.11 -0.08 -4.76
N ILE A 251 24.53 -0.41 -3.61
CA ILE A 251 25.26 -1.01 -2.49
C ILE A 251 25.17 -2.53 -2.59
N PRO A 252 26.25 -3.25 -2.93
CA PRO A 252 26.24 -4.69 -3.19
C PRO A 252 25.75 -5.55 -2.02
N GLY A 253 26.08 -5.14 -0.80
CA GLY A 253 25.70 -5.83 0.44
C GLY A 253 24.25 -5.62 0.84
N ASN A 254 23.50 -4.75 0.15
CA ASN A 254 22.08 -4.61 0.36
C ASN A 254 21.34 -5.87 -0.03
N PHE A 255 20.25 -6.10 0.63
CA PHE A 255 19.46 -7.33 0.63
C PHE A 255 19.24 -8.00 -0.74
N LYS A 256 19.06 -7.21 -1.81
CA LYS A 256 18.80 -7.72 -3.17
C LYS A 256 19.93 -8.57 -3.71
N ASN A 257 21.18 -8.26 -3.37
CA ASN A 257 22.36 -8.94 -3.91
C ASN A 257 22.73 -10.18 -3.09
N ARG A 258 22.40 -10.24 -1.79
CA ARG A 258 22.67 -11.40 -0.93
C ARG A 258 22.05 -12.71 -1.40
N TYR A 259 20.92 -12.68 -2.12
CA TYR A 259 20.23 -13.88 -2.60
C TYR A 259 20.60 -14.30 -4.02
N LYS A 260 21.28 -13.44 -4.78
CA LYS A 260 21.69 -13.79 -6.16
C LYS A 260 23.04 -14.52 -6.22
N VAL A 261 23.83 -14.44 -5.18
CA VAL A 261 25.15 -15.07 -5.11
C VAL A 261 24.96 -16.50 -4.59
N LYS A 262 24.71 -17.46 -5.50
CA LYS A 262 24.89 -18.88 -5.24
C LYS A 262 26.39 -19.16 -5.24
N GLY A 263 27.00 -19.20 -4.08
CA GLY A 263 28.43 -19.42 -3.89
C GLY A 263 28.89 -18.69 -2.65
N THR A 264 30.05 -18.96 -2.15
CA THR A 264 30.64 -18.37 -0.95
C THR A 264 30.31 -16.87 -0.83
N LEU A 265 29.55 -16.52 0.18
CA LEU A 265 28.90 -15.21 0.44
C LEU A 265 29.86 -14.01 0.53
N SER A 266 31.15 -14.22 0.38
CA SER A 266 32.18 -13.20 0.65
C SER A 266 32.82 -12.57 -0.59
N GLU A 267 32.90 -13.30 -1.70
CA GLU A 267 33.55 -12.75 -2.89
C GLU A 267 32.60 -11.82 -3.67
N GLY A 268 32.99 -10.56 -3.85
CA GLY A 268 32.24 -9.52 -4.57
C GLY A 268 31.26 -8.70 -3.73
N LEU A 269 31.15 -8.96 -2.43
CA LEU A 269 30.36 -8.14 -1.52
C LEU A 269 31.21 -7.32 -0.54
N THR A 270 32.52 -7.57 -0.50
CA THR A 270 33.47 -6.86 0.37
C THR A 270 33.63 -5.42 -0.12
N CYS A 271 33.83 -4.49 0.81
CA CYS A 271 34.09 -3.10 0.45
C CYS A 271 35.45 -3.01 -0.27
N GLU A 272 35.42 -2.55 -1.50
CA GLU A 272 36.60 -2.37 -2.35
C GLU A 272 37.38 -1.08 -2.01
N TYR A 273 36.80 -0.21 -1.17
CA TYR A 273 37.30 1.15 -0.89
C TYR A 273 38.06 1.24 0.42
N CYS A 274 37.84 0.30 1.34
CA CYS A 274 38.66 0.24 2.59
C CYS A 274 39.31 -1.17 2.70
N GLN A 275 40.33 -1.25 3.54
CA GLN A 275 41.09 -2.49 3.75
C GLN A 275 40.53 -3.36 4.90
N GLU A 276 39.36 -3.04 5.42
CA GLU A 276 38.80 -3.69 6.61
C GLU A 276 38.16 -5.04 6.32
N GLY A 277 37.99 -5.41 5.04
CA GLY A 277 37.40 -6.69 4.62
C GLY A 277 35.91 -6.83 4.95
N GLU A 278 35.25 -5.75 5.33
CA GLU A 278 33.84 -5.74 5.69
C GLU A 278 32.91 -5.80 4.46
N ILE A 279 31.74 -6.40 4.64
CA ILE A 279 30.72 -6.44 3.58
C ILE A 279 30.20 -5.00 3.37
N MET A 280 30.17 -4.57 2.11
CA MET A 280 29.66 -3.27 1.70
C MET A 280 28.14 -3.18 1.89
N THR A 281 27.73 -2.99 3.14
CA THR A 281 26.33 -2.70 3.52
C THR A 281 26.12 -1.20 3.63
N GLN A 282 24.87 -0.78 3.72
CA GLN A 282 24.53 0.62 3.95
C GLN A 282 25.11 1.14 5.28
N SER A 283 25.07 0.33 6.35
CA SER A 283 25.71 0.65 7.62
C SER A 283 27.23 0.79 7.48
N HIS A 284 27.89 -0.13 6.77
CA HIS A 284 29.32 -0.01 6.52
C HIS A 284 29.65 1.25 5.71
N CYS A 285 28.88 1.60 4.68
CA CYS A 285 29.09 2.84 3.94
C CYS A 285 29.05 4.08 4.85
N MET A 286 28.17 4.09 5.85
CA MET A 286 28.06 5.19 6.82
C MET A 286 29.24 5.26 7.80
N SER A 287 29.97 4.17 8.05
CA SER A 287 31.15 4.12 8.94
C SER A 287 32.47 3.96 8.21
N CYS A 288 32.44 3.56 6.94
CA CYS A 288 33.66 3.24 6.15
C CYS A 288 34.69 4.38 6.14
N PRO A 289 35.94 4.11 6.51
CA PRO A 289 37.00 5.14 6.54
C PRO A 289 37.21 5.83 5.19
N ALA A 290 37.09 5.09 4.09
CA ALA A 290 37.25 5.62 2.73
C ALA A 290 36.31 6.79 2.41
N TRP A 291 35.13 6.84 3.06
CA TRP A 291 34.10 7.85 2.84
C TRP A 291 34.03 8.91 3.95
N SER A 292 35.08 9.02 4.80
CA SER A 292 35.10 10.01 5.90
C SER A 292 34.92 11.44 5.42
N GLY A 293 35.55 11.84 4.31
CA GLY A 293 35.39 13.17 3.71
C GLY A 293 33.97 13.47 3.20
N LEU A 294 33.21 12.45 2.78
CA LEU A 294 31.83 12.65 2.36
C LEU A 294 30.87 12.92 3.52
N ARG A 295 31.26 12.51 4.75
CA ARG A 295 30.47 12.69 5.96
C ARG A 295 30.74 14.03 6.64
N GLU A 296 31.79 14.72 6.25
CA GLU A 296 32.18 15.95 6.91
C GLU A 296 31.09 17.01 6.88
N GLY A 297 30.69 17.49 8.05
CA GLY A 297 29.59 18.46 8.22
C GLY A 297 28.20 17.90 8.10
N LEU A 298 28.01 16.57 8.03
CA LEU A 298 26.68 15.93 7.93
C LEU A 298 26.33 15.22 9.25
N ASP A 299 25.10 15.38 9.68
CA ASP A 299 24.49 14.61 10.76
C ASP A 299 23.75 13.39 10.15
N LEU A 300 24.40 12.23 10.15
CA LEU A 300 23.85 11.00 9.58
C LEU A 300 22.67 10.41 10.37
N THR A 301 22.24 11.02 11.44
CA THR A 301 20.96 10.72 12.11
C THR A 301 19.79 11.44 11.44
N ASN A 302 20.08 12.53 10.71
CA ASN A 302 19.10 13.29 9.96
C ASN A 302 18.89 12.72 8.55
N ILE A 303 17.66 12.48 8.17
CA ILE A 303 17.33 11.87 6.86
C ILE A 303 17.78 12.74 5.68
N LYS A 304 17.77 14.08 5.80
CA LYS A 304 18.21 14.99 4.74
C LYS A 304 19.72 14.87 4.52
N ASP A 305 20.49 14.85 5.58
CA ASP A 305 21.93 14.69 5.52
C ASP A 305 22.33 13.28 5.04
N LEU A 306 21.60 12.25 5.46
CA LEU A 306 21.73 10.91 4.90
C LEU A 306 21.50 10.87 3.39
N VAL A 307 20.47 11.54 2.89
CA VAL A 307 20.22 11.65 1.44
C VAL A 307 21.38 12.33 0.73
N ILE A 308 21.91 13.42 1.30
CA ILE A 308 23.09 14.14 0.75
C ILE A 308 24.30 13.21 0.72
N PHE A 309 24.58 12.51 1.83
CA PHE A 309 25.70 11.56 1.92
C PHE A 309 25.59 10.47 0.84
N PHE A 310 24.46 9.79 0.74
CA PHE A 310 24.30 8.70 -0.23
C PHE A 310 24.32 9.17 -1.68
N ARG A 311 23.91 10.39 -1.97
CA ARG A 311 24.07 10.98 -3.31
C ARG A 311 25.53 11.23 -3.64
N LYS A 312 26.29 11.88 -2.75
CA LYS A 312 27.73 12.08 -2.93
C LYS A 312 28.44 10.74 -3.12
N LEU A 313 28.08 9.72 -2.34
CA LEU A 313 28.62 8.38 -2.46
C LEU A 313 28.34 7.76 -3.85
N MET A 314 27.11 7.91 -4.37
CA MET A 314 26.77 7.42 -5.70
C MET A 314 27.57 8.14 -6.80
N ASP A 315 27.70 9.47 -6.69
CA ASP A 315 28.45 10.26 -7.66
C ASP A 315 29.94 9.89 -7.65
N GLU A 316 30.54 9.66 -6.49
CA GLU A 316 31.94 9.19 -6.40
C GLU A 316 32.13 7.80 -7.03
N ARG A 317 31.20 6.88 -6.79
CA ARG A 317 31.24 5.54 -7.37
C ARG A 317 31.04 5.52 -8.88
N ALA A 318 30.29 6.47 -9.43
CA ALA A 318 30.09 6.58 -10.87
C ALA A 318 31.33 7.08 -11.62
N LYS A 319 32.36 7.59 -10.92
CA LYS A 319 33.62 8.06 -11.50
C LYS A 319 34.66 6.93 -11.66
N VAL A 320 34.45 5.80 -11.00
CA VAL A 320 35.31 4.60 -11.05
C VAL A 320 34.71 3.57 -12.00
#